data_064cba7703e3e81dcf2b952e0e1c2245
#
_entry.id   064cba7703e3e81dcf2b952e0e1c2245
#
_cell.length_a   1.000
_cell.length_b   1.000
_cell.length_c   1.000
_cell.angle_alpha   90.00
_cell.angle_beta   90.00
_cell.angle_gamma   90.00
#
_symmetry.space_group_name_H-M   'P 1'
#
loop_
_entity.id
_entity.type
_entity.pdbx_description
1 polymer ?
#
loop_
_entity_poly.entity_id
_entity_poly.type
_entity_poly.pdbx_seq_one_letter_code
_entity_poly.pdbx_strand_id
1 'polypeptide(L)'
;VAVDNRVDLFPESQSMVIDANWTVRNTHATPIQDVHVSMGDDKQLVAVDLGGQTLSMHDADLGYRIYRLQKPLQPGETRSVHFRAVQKPNGITAGQAPSNIVDNGTFFNSRVLPSFGYNEGAEISDRNERRKRDLGEPRRMPKLEDEAARANTYIANDADWLDFRTTICTAPDQVALAPGYLLKETTVNGRRCFSYAMDRPMLNFYAYLSARWEVRRAKYKNIPVEVYFDPAHGYNVDRMIEAVQKSLTYYEANFTPYQHRQVRIIEFPGYARFAQSFANTIPYSEAIGFIADLRDPDKVDYVFYVTAHEIAHQWWAHQVI
;
A
#
# COMPACT_ATOMS: atom_id res chain seq x y z
N VAL A 1 -4.74 -13.02 6.93
CA VAL A 1 -5.14 -12.63 8.30
C VAL A 1 -4.02 -11.96 9.09
N ALA A 2 -2.74 -12.16 8.72
CA ALA A 2 -1.62 -11.43 9.32
C ALA A 2 -0.50 -11.24 8.29
N VAL A 3 0.19 -10.11 8.41
CA VAL A 3 1.32 -9.71 7.56
C VAL A 3 2.47 -9.26 8.46
N ASP A 4 3.65 -9.84 8.25
CA ASP A 4 4.90 -9.39 8.84
C ASP A 4 5.95 -9.29 7.74
N ASN A 5 6.28 -8.07 7.34
CA ASN A 5 7.18 -7.79 6.24
C ASN A 5 8.48 -7.18 6.75
N ARG A 6 9.60 -7.71 6.28
CA ARG A 6 10.88 -7.03 6.32
C ARG A 6 11.20 -6.47 4.93
N VAL A 7 11.38 -5.16 4.85
CA VAL A 7 11.69 -4.44 3.62
C VAL A 7 13.05 -3.77 3.76
N ASP A 8 14.01 -4.20 2.97
CA ASP A 8 15.33 -3.60 2.89
C ASP A 8 15.40 -2.73 1.62
N LEU A 9 15.34 -1.40 1.79
CA LEU A 9 15.43 -0.41 0.70
C LEU A 9 16.88 0.01 0.50
N PHE A 10 17.30 0.05 -0.75
CA PHE A 10 18.61 0.53 -1.18
C PHE A 10 18.41 1.68 -2.17
N PRO A 11 18.13 2.91 -1.67
CA PRO A 11 17.81 4.06 -2.51
C PRO A 11 18.91 4.37 -3.54
N GLU A 12 20.15 4.29 -3.14
CA GLU A 12 21.34 4.55 -3.96
C GLU A 12 21.48 3.62 -5.17
N SER A 13 20.97 2.39 -5.07
CA SER A 13 20.96 1.40 -6.15
C SER A 13 19.58 1.15 -6.73
N GLN A 14 18.57 1.95 -6.31
CA GLN A 14 17.18 1.84 -6.74
C GLN A 14 16.62 0.41 -6.62
N SER A 15 17.02 -0.29 -5.55
CA SER A 15 16.67 -1.69 -5.35
C SER A 15 16.03 -1.94 -3.98
N MET A 16 15.34 -3.06 -3.86
CA MET A 16 14.80 -3.53 -2.60
C MET A 16 14.85 -5.04 -2.49
N VAL A 17 14.86 -5.51 -1.26
CA VAL A 17 14.63 -6.90 -0.90
C VAL A 17 13.48 -6.93 0.10
N ILE A 18 12.52 -7.80 -0.15
CA ILE A 18 11.41 -8.07 0.75
C ILE A 18 11.51 -9.51 1.21
N ASP A 19 11.43 -9.71 2.52
CA ASP A 19 11.37 -11.01 3.18
C ASP A 19 10.13 -10.98 4.08
N ALA A 20 9.16 -11.83 3.83
CA ALA A 20 7.85 -11.71 4.42
C ALA A 20 7.29 -13.02 4.95
N ASN A 21 6.65 -12.93 6.11
CA ASN A 21 5.90 -14.03 6.71
C ASN A 21 4.42 -13.63 6.83
N TRP A 22 3.57 -14.30 6.08
CA TRP A 22 2.13 -14.06 6.10
C TRP A 22 1.38 -15.25 6.68
N THR A 23 0.29 -14.98 7.35
CA THR A 23 -0.70 -16.01 7.70
C THR A 23 -1.90 -15.84 6.79
N VAL A 24 -2.15 -16.82 5.96
CA VAL A 24 -3.31 -16.89 5.06
C VAL A 24 -4.35 -17.83 5.63
N ARG A 25 -5.62 -17.64 5.26
CA ARG A 25 -6.75 -18.50 5.65
C ARG A 25 -7.56 -18.86 4.42
N ASN A 26 -7.95 -20.13 4.32
CA ASN A 26 -8.93 -20.54 3.33
C ASN A 26 -10.33 -20.08 3.78
N THR A 27 -10.89 -19.09 3.08
CA THR A 27 -12.25 -18.58 3.32
C THR A 27 -13.31 -19.25 2.45
N HIS A 28 -12.89 -20.16 1.53
CA HIS A 28 -13.81 -20.91 0.69
C HIS A 28 -14.42 -22.11 1.43
N ALA A 29 -15.55 -22.59 0.95
CA ALA A 29 -16.21 -23.81 1.47
C ALA A 29 -15.53 -25.11 1.01
N THR A 30 -14.53 -25.04 0.13
CA THR A 30 -13.82 -26.19 -0.45
C THR A 30 -12.32 -26.13 -0.13
N PRO A 31 -11.66 -27.31 -0.04
CA PRO A 31 -10.20 -27.34 0.12
C PRO A 31 -9.48 -26.70 -1.08
N ILE A 32 -8.39 -25.98 -0.80
CA ILE A 32 -7.51 -25.38 -1.81
C ILE A 32 -6.31 -26.33 -1.99
N GLN A 33 -6.19 -26.90 -3.19
CA GLN A 33 -5.07 -27.76 -3.57
C GLN A 33 -3.99 -26.97 -4.34
N ASP A 34 -4.41 -26.06 -5.21
CA ASP A 34 -3.53 -25.25 -6.04
C ASP A 34 -3.59 -23.79 -5.60
N VAL A 35 -2.42 -23.23 -5.29
CA VAL A 35 -2.27 -21.82 -4.88
C VAL A 35 -1.71 -21.05 -6.06
N HIS A 36 -2.47 -20.07 -6.51
CA HIS A 36 -2.08 -19.16 -7.58
C HIS A 36 -1.30 -18.00 -6.99
N VAL A 37 -0.16 -17.66 -7.60
CA VAL A 37 0.69 -16.54 -7.17
C VAL A 37 1.08 -15.72 -8.38
N SER A 38 0.81 -14.42 -8.33
CA SER A 38 1.23 -13.47 -9.36
C SER A 38 2.10 -12.37 -8.79
N MET A 39 3.08 -11.94 -9.57
CA MET A 39 3.97 -10.83 -9.24
C MET A 39 4.46 -10.19 -10.54
N GLY A 40 4.43 -8.85 -10.63
CA GLY A 40 4.80 -8.11 -11.85
C GLY A 40 6.25 -8.36 -12.31
N ASP A 41 6.49 -8.15 -13.60
CA ASP A 41 7.70 -8.53 -14.35
C ASP A 41 8.98 -7.82 -13.91
N ASP A 42 8.86 -6.63 -13.33
CA ASP A 42 9.98 -5.82 -12.83
C ASP A 42 10.56 -6.35 -11.50
N LYS A 43 9.96 -7.42 -10.96
CA LYS A 43 10.31 -8.01 -9.67
C LYS A 43 10.58 -9.51 -9.81
N GLN A 44 11.50 -9.99 -9.00
CA GLN A 44 11.83 -11.41 -8.95
C GLN A 44 11.30 -12.01 -7.65
N LEU A 45 10.35 -12.92 -7.76
CA LEU A 45 9.96 -13.80 -6.66
C LEU A 45 11.01 -14.91 -6.56
N VAL A 46 11.91 -14.75 -5.58
CA VAL A 46 13.09 -15.63 -5.43
C VAL A 46 12.75 -16.91 -4.72
N ALA A 47 11.87 -16.84 -3.72
CA ALA A 47 11.44 -17.99 -2.92
C ALA A 47 9.98 -17.83 -2.50
N VAL A 48 9.27 -18.95 -2.46
CA VAL A 48 7.94 -19.09 -1.84
C VAL A 48 7.94 -20.41 -1.08
N ASP A 49 7.54 -20.38 0.18
CA ASP A 49 7.29 -21.54 1.00
C ASP A 49 5.84 -21.50 1.52
N LEU A 50 5.06 -22.50 1.17
CA LEU A 50 3.66 -22.69 1.53
C LEU A 50 3.48 -23.85 2.50
N GLY A 51 4.56 -24.34 3.12
CA GLY A 51 4.53 -25.49 4.04
C GLY A 51 4.40 -26.84 3.31
N GLY A 52 5.13 -27.00 2.22
CA GLY A 52 5.15 -28.22 1.38
C GLY A 52 4.32 -28.05 0.11
N GLN A 53 5.01 -27.73 -0.97
CA GLN A 53 4.44 -27.50 -2.29
C GLN A 53 5.36 -27.98 -3.41
N THR A 54 4.80 -28.13 -4.61
CA THR A 54 5.52 -28.29 -5.87
C THR A 54 5.06 -27.19 -6.84
N LEU A 55 5.99 -26.61 -7.59
CA LEU A 55 5.66 -25.69 -8.68
C LEU A 55 5.08 -26.51 -9.83
N SER A 56 3.80 -26.34 -10.12
CA SER A 56 3.09 -27.06 -11.18
C SER A 56 3.02 -26.30 -12.49
N MET A 57 3.08 -24.95 -12.43
CA MET A 57 3.07 -24.09 -13.61
C MET A 57 3.82 -22.80 -13.32
N HIS A 58 4.56 -22.30 -14.30
CA HIS A 58 5.22 -21.01 -14.28
C HIS A 58 5.14 -20.37 -15.67
N ASP A 59 4.44 -19.27 -15.75
CA ASP A 59 4.46 -18.36 -16.88
C ASP A 59 5.35 -17.16 -16.50
N ALA A 60 6.54 -17.12 -17.09
CA ALA A 60 7.53 -16.09 -16.77
C ALA A 60 7.14 -14.72 -17.35
N ASP A 61 6.46 -14.69 -18.50
CA ASP A 61 6.05 -13.46 -19.19
C ASP A 61 4.94 -12.72 -18.41
N LEU A 62 4.08 -13.48 -17.73
CA LEU A 62 3.01 -12.94 -16.90
C LEU A 62 3.37 -12.85 -15.41
N GLY A 63 4.56 -13.34 -15.02
CA GLY A 63 4.95 -13.42 -13.62
C GLY A 63 4.01 -14.31 -12.78
N TYR A 64 3.38 -15.30 -13.41
CA TYR A 64 2.32 -16.11 -12.82
C TYR A 64 2.77 -17.53 -12.51
N ARG A 65 2.44 -18.03 -11.33
CA ARG A 65 2.82 -19.35 -10.84
C ARG A 65 1.64 -20.07 -10.21
N ILE A 66 1.61 -21.40 -10.37
CA ILE A 66 0.69 -22.29 -9.64
C ILE A 66 1.52 -23.26 -8.82
N TYR A 67 1.29 -23.26 -7.51
CA TYR A 67 1.90 -24.20 -6.58
C TYR A 67 0.87 -25.22 -6.11
N ARG A 68 1.14 -26.50 -6.33
CA ARG A 68 0.34 -27.59 -5.79
C ARG A 68 0.79 -27.93 -4.39
N LEU A 69 -0.12 -27.82 -3.45
CA LEU A 69 0.11 -28.17 -2.03
C LEU A 69 0.17 -29.70 -1.87
N GLN A 70 1.12 -30.19 -1.07
CA GLN A 70 1.16 -31.60 -0.69
C GLN A 70 -0.04 -31.99 0.17
N LYS A 71 -0.47 -31.09 1.05
CA LYS A 71 -1.70 -31.21 1.83
C LYS A 71 -2.60 -30.02 1.48
N PRO A 72 -3.83 -30.28 1.00
CA PRO A 72 -4.78 -29.20 0.70
C PRO A 72 -5.05 -28.34 1.94
N LEU A 73 -5.22 -27.04 1.74
CA LEU A 73 -5.63 -26.12 2.80
C LEU A 73 -7.15 -26.25 3.00
N GLN A 74 -7.58 -26.78 4.14
CA GLN A 74 -8.99 -27.05 4.42
C GLN A 74 -9.78 -25.74 4.65
N PRO A 75 -11.12 -25.75 4.46
CA PRO A 75 -11.98 -24.64 4.81
C PRO A 75 -11.74 -24.16 6.25
N GLY A 76 -11.52 -22.85 6.42
CA GLY A 76 -11.22 -22.23 7.71
C GLY A 76 -9.79 -22.43 8.22
N GLU A 77 -9.00 -23.34 7.62
CA GLU A 77 -7.61 -23.58 8.00
C GLU A 77 -6.74 -22.34 7.70
N THR A 78 -5.78 -22.08 8.59
CA THR A 78 -4.73 -21.06 8.40
C THR A 78 -3.40 -21.72 8.09
N ARG A 79 -2.58 -21.03 7.31
CA ARG A 79 -1.23 -21.48 6.96
C ARG A 79 -0.25 -20.31 6.93
N SER A 80 0.96 -20.55 7.42
CA SER A 80 2.07 -19.64 7.24
C SER A 80 2.58 -19.74 5.82
N VAL A 81 2.83 -18.57 5.21
CA VAL A 81 3.44 -18.40 3.90
C VAL A 81 4.66 -17.54 4.08
N HIS A 82 5.82 -18.05 3.68
CA HIS A 82 7.03 -17.25 3.60
C HIS A 82 7.35 -16.98 2.13
N PHE A 83 7.75 -15.75 1.81
CA PHE A 83 8.28 -15.45 0.49
C PHE A 83 9.42 -14.42 0.56
N ARG A 84 10.28 -14.48 -0.44
CA ARG A 84 11.33 -13.50 -0.67
C ARG A 84 11.22 -12.95 -2.08
N ALA A 85 11.18 -11.62 -2.19
CA ALA A 85 11.12 -10.91 -3.46
C ALA A 85 12.25 -9.88 -3.56
N VAL A 86 12.72 -9.64 -4.78
CA VAL A 86 13.79 -8.70 -5.08
C VAL A 86 13.36 -7.83 -6.25
N GLN A 87 13.55 -6.52 -6.12
CA GLN A 87 13.48 -5.58 -7.23
C GLN A 87 14.86 -4.97 -7.45
N LYS A 88 15.29 -4.96 -8.71
CA LYS A 88 16.53 -4.30 -9.15
C LYS A 88 16.23 -3.47 -10.39
N PRO A 89 16.96 -2.38 -10.63
CA PRO A 89 16.81 -1.62 -11.86
C PRO A 89 17.18 -2.50 -13.07
N ASN A 90 16.35 -2.43 -14.11
CA ASN A 90 16.56 -3.19 -15.35
C ASN A 90 17.46 -2.46 -16.37
N GLY A 91 18.31 -1.54 -15.90
CA GLY A 91 19.14 -0.70 -16.76
C GLY A 91 18.33 0.42 -17.45
N ILE A 92 18.81 0.88 -18.60
CA ILE A 92 18.11 1.91 -19.39
C ILE A 92 17.06 1.21 -20.24
N THR A 93 15.79 1.40 -19.89
CA THR A 93 14.64 0.90 -20.65
C THR A 93 13.89 2.08 -21.27
N ALA A 94 13.79 2.12 -22.58
CA ALA A 94 13.04 3.15 -23.29
C ALA A 94 11.53 2.99 -23.01
N GLY A 95 10.89 4.06 -22.49
CA GLY A 95 9.44 4.13 -22.32
C GLY A 95 8.86 3.46 -21.06
N GLN A 96 9.69 2.96 -20.16
CA GLN A 96 9.21 2.49 -18.86
C GLN A 96 9.14 3.62 -17.83
N ALA A 97 8.16 3.52 -16.93
CA ALA A 97 8.09 4.41 -15.79
C ALA A 97 9.37 4.31 -14.94
N PRO A 98 9.86 5.44 -14.41
CA PRO A 98 11.00 5.42 -13.50
C PRO A 98 10.68 4.54 -12.28
N SER A 99 11.72 3.97 -11.68
CA SER A 99 11.60 3.22 -10.43
C SER A 99 10.92 4.07 -9.36
N ASN A 100 10.03 3.49 -8.58
CA ASN A 100 9.47 4.11 -7.38
C ASN A 100 10.47 4.13 -6.21
N ILE A 101 11.62 3.49 -6.38
CA ILE A 101 12.74 3.52 -5.45
C ILE A 101 13.76 4.48 -6.01
N VAL A 102 13.91 5.62 -5.37
CA VAL A 102 14.78 6.71 -5.81
C VAL A 102 15.70 7.15 -4.68
N ASP A 103 16.76 7.86 -4.99
CA ASP A 103 17.75 8.30 -4.00
C ASP A 103 17.14 9.08 -2.84
N ASN A 104 16.11 9.90 -3.12
CA ASN A 104 15.36 10.63 -2.09
C ASN A 104 13.88 10.68 -2.44
N GLY A 105 13.01 10.03 -1.65
CA GLY A 105 11.57 10.05 -1.86
C GLY A 105 10.99 8.75 -2.43
N THR A 106 11.44 7.60 -1.97
CA THR A 106 10.83 6.30 -2.30
C THR A 106 9.40 6.24 -1.79
N PHE A 107 8.49 5.81 -2.66
CA PHE A 107 7.11 5.44 -2.30
C PHE A 107 6.63 4.28 -3.16
N PHE A 108 6.07 3.26 -2.53
CA PHE A 108 5.28 2.21 -3.17
C PHE A 108 4.27 1.63 -2.18
N ASN A 109 3.27 0.94 -2.68
CA ASN A 109 2.23 0.30 -1.86
C ASN A 109 2.25 -1.23 -1.99
N SER A 110 1.36 -1.90 -1.24
CA SER A 110 1.26 -3.37 -1.17
C SER A 110 1.03 -4.08 -2.52
N ARG A 111 0.61 -3.36 -3.57
CA ARG A 111 0.46 -3.93 -4.92
C ARG A 111 1.77 -4.37 -5.58
N VAL A 112 2.92 -3.95 -5.04
CA VAL A 112 4.23 -4.42 -5.51
C VAL A 112 4.61 -5.80 -4.95
N LEU A 113 3.86 -6.29 -3.96
CA LEU A 113 4.05 -7.60 -3.33
C LEU A 113 3.36 -8.70 -4.14
N PRO A 114 3.75 -9.98 -3.95
CA PRO A 114 3.04 -11.08 -4.58
C PRO A 114 1.55 -11.08 -4.18
N SER A 115 0.68 -11.31 -5.16
CA SER A 115 -0.74 -11.57 -4.93
C SER A 115 -0.98 -13.07 -4.87
N PHE A 116 -1.69 -13.52 -3.83
CA PHE A 116 -2.08 -14.92 -3.65
C PHE A 116 -3.56 -15.08 -3.98
N GLY A 117 -3.88 -16.04 -4.83
CA GLY A 117 -5.22 -16.29 -5.32
C GLY A 117 -5.48 -15.71 -6.70
N TYR A 118 -6.76 -15.64 -7.06
CA TYR A 118 -7.17 -15.14 -8.36
C TYR A 118 -7.10 -13.61 -8.41
N ASN A 119 -6.48 -13.09 -9.46
CA ASN A 119 -6.35 -11.66 -9.69
C ASN A 119 -7.29 -11.19 -10.82
N GLU A 120 -8.46 -10.70 -10.48
CA GLU A 120 -9.43 -10.15 -11.44
C GLU A 120 -8.85 -8.96 -12.25
N GLY A 121 -7.91 -8.21 -11.68
CA GLY A 121 -7.27 -7.08 -12.36
C GLY A 121 -6.42 -7.48 -13.57
N ALA A 122 -6.06 -8.76 -13.68
CA ALA A 122 -5.36 -9.32 -14.84
C ALA A 122 -6.32 -9.80 -15.95
N GLU A 123 -7.64 -9.76 -15.74
CA GLU A 123 -8.60 -10.12 -16.77
C GLU A 123 -8.68 -9.09 -17.90
N ILE A 124 -9.00 -9.59 -19.10
CA ILE A 124 -9.34 -8.71 -20.22
C ILE A 124 -10.64 -7.99 -19.90
N SER A 125 -10.57 -6.66 -19.67
CA SER A 125 -11.73 -5.82 -19.34
C SER A 125 -12.42 -5.22 -20.58
N ASP A 126 -11.71 -5.08 -21.71
CA ASP A 126 -12.30 -4.55 -22.95
C ASP A 126 -13.30 -5.54 -23.54
N ARG A 127 -14.54 -5.05 -23.79
CA ARG A 127 -15.64 -5.88 -24.28
C ARG A 127 -15.39 -6.46 -25.67
N ASN A 128 -14.72 -5.71 -26.55
CA ASN A 128 -14.48 -6.17 -27.92
C ASN A 128 -13.38 -7.23 -27.93
N GLU A 129 -12.36 -7.06 -27.09
CA GLU A 129 -11.31 -8.06 -26.92
C GLU A 129 -11.85 -9.34 -26.27
N ARG A 130 -12.78 -9.24 -25.33
CA ARG A 130 -13.49 -10.41 -24.77
C ARG A 130 -14.31 -11.14 -25.82
N ARG A 131 -15.10 -10.42 -26.65
CA ARG A 131 -15.90 -11.01 -27.74
C ARG A 131 -15.05 -11.73 -28.77
N LYS A 132 -13.90 -11.16 -29.17
CA LYS A 132 -12.96 -11.81 -30.06
C LYS A 132 -12.42 -13.14 -29.57
N ARG A 133 -12.50 -13.39 -28.27
CA ARG A 133 -11.98 -14.59 -27.58
C ARG A 133 -13.08 -15.46 -26.99
N ASP A 134 -14.32 -15.22 -27.36
CA ASP A 134 -15.51 -15.93 -26.84
C ASP A 134 -15.61 -15.89 -25.30
N LEU A 135 -15.08 -14.85 -24.67
CA LEU A 135 -15.20 -14.61 -23.24
C LEU A 135 -16.54 -13.91 -22.94
N GLY A 136 -17.19 -14.30 -21.84
CA GLY A 136 -18.38 -13.65 -21.34
C GLY A 136 -18.20 -12.14 -21.07
N GLU A 137 -19.29 -11.42 -20.79
CA GLU A 137 -19.23 -10.03 -20.37
C GLU A 137 -18.35 -9.86 -19.11
N PRO A 138 -17.60 -8.76 -18.97
CA PRO A 138 -16.82 -8.52 -17.77
C PRO A 138 -17.74 -8.42 -16.56
N ARG A 139 -17.26 -8.91 -15.42
CA ARG A 139 -17.99 -8.77 -14.15
C ARG A 139 -18.23 -7.30 -13.86
N ARG A 140 -19.45 -6.97 -13.49
CA ARG A 140 -19.84 -5.61 -13.09
C ARG A 140 -19.78 -5.48 -11.57
N MET A 141 -19.64 -4.25 -11.11
CA MET A 141 -19.80 -3.95 -9.68
C MET A 141 -21.15 -4.48 -9.20
N PRO A 142 -21.19 -5.15 -8.04
CA PRO A 142 -22.44 -5.62 -7.45
C PRO A 142 -23.43 -4.48 -7.23
N LYS A 143 -24.71 -4.81 -7.20
CA LYS A 143 -25.74 -3.85 -6.87
C LYS A 143 -25.65 -3.45 -5.38
N LEU A 144 -26.09 -2.25 -5.05
CA LEU A 144 -26.09 -1.75 -3.67
C LEU A 144 -26.94 -2.64 -2.72
N GLU A 145 -27.97 -3.28 -3.27
CA GLU A 145 -28.88 -4.17 -2.54
C GLU A 145 -28.31 -5.58 -2.28
N ASP A 146 -27.17 -5.91 -2.91
CA ASP A 146 -26.52 -7.22 -2.69
C ASP A 146 -25.76 -7.18 -1.37
N GLU A 147 -26.43 -7.65 -0.31
CA GLU A 147 -25.87 -7.70 1.04
C GLU A 147 -24.63 -8.59 1.16
N ALA A 148 -24.59 -9.69 0.40
CA ALA A 148 -23.42 -10.58 0.42
C ALA A 148 -22.18 -9.91 -0.19
N ALA A 149 -22.37 -9.08 -1.21
CA ALA A 149 -21.29 -8.35 -1.84
C ALA A 149 -20.74 -7.21 -0.97
N ARG A 150 -21.50 -6.69 -0.02
CA ARG A 150 -21.04 -5.65 0.93
C ARG A 150 -19.90 -6.13 1.83
N ALA A 151 -19.68 -7.42 1.95
CA ALA A 151 -18.56 -7.98 2.68
C ALA A 151 -17.22 -7.83 1.92
N ASN A 152 -17.26 -7.50 0.62
CA ASN A 152 -16.08 -7.39 -0.22
C ASN A 152 -15.70 -5.92 -0.43
N THR A 153 -14.43 -5.60 -0.25
CA THR A 153 -13.90 -4.29 -0.61
C THR A 153 -13.50 -4.24 -2.09
N TYR A 154 -13.70 -3.10 -2.74
CA TYR A 154 -13.27 -2.87 -4.12
C TYR A 154 -11.82 -2.35 -4.22
N ILE A 155 -11.14 -2.14 -3.10
CA ILE A 155 -9.74 -1.66 -3.08
C ILE A 155 -8.82 -2.73 -3.65
N ALA A 156 -9.01 -3.98 -3.23
CA ALA A 156 -8.35 -5.16 -3.77
C ALA A 156 -9.17 -6.41 -3.39
N ASN A 157 -9.13 -7.46 -4.20
CA ASN A 157 -9.88 -8.70 -3.96
C ASN A 157 -9.49 -9.41 -2.66
N ASP A 158 -8.28 -9.17 -2.17
CA ASP A 158 -7.72 -9.71 -0.94
C ASP A 158 -7.56 -8.62 0.16
N ALA A 159 -8.29 -7.52 0.04
CA ALA A 159 -8.24 -6.41 1.01
C ALA A 159 -9.03 -6.74 2.28
N ASP A 160 -8.83 -7.93 2.81
CA ASP A 160 -9.37 -8.35 4.09
C ASP A 160 -8.71 -7.58 5.26
N TRP A 161 -9.39 -7.59 6.40
CA TRP A 161 -8.83 -7.08 7.65
C TRP A 161 -7.74 -8.02 8.15
N LEU A 162 -6.55 -7.45 8.44
CA LEU A 162 -5.39 -8.20 8.87
C LEU A 162 -4.61 -7.52 9.99
N ASP A 163 -3.89 -8.32 10.76
CA ASP A 163 -2.87 -7.84 11.69
C ASP A 163 -1.61 -7.45 10.91
N PHE A 164 -1.21 -6.18 11.03
CA PHE A 164 -0.10 -5.61 10.27
C PHE A 164 1.11 -5.33 11.15
N ARG A 165 2.25 -5.89 10.73
CA ARG A 165 3.58 -5.59 11.25
C ARG A 165 4.58 -5.43 10.12
N THR A 166 5.56 -4.57 10.30
CA THR A 166 6.64 -4.44 9.33
C THR A 166 7.90 -3.86 9.93
N THR A 167 9.04 -4.19 9.34
CA THR A 167 10.31 -3.52 9.58
C THR A 167 10.89 -3.05 8.26
N ILE A 168 11.20 -1.76 8.17
CA ILE A 168 11.80 -1.15 6.99
C ILE A 168 13.20 -0.68 7.34
N CYS A 169 14.20 -1.13 6.57
CA CYS A 169 15.57 -0.64 6.67
C CYS A 169 15.90 0.21 5.44
N THR A 170 16.53 1.35 5.65
CA THR A 170 16.90 2.30 4.59
C THR A 170 18.31 2.86 4.80
N ALA A 171 18.71 3.82 3.98
CA ALA A 171 19.99 4.54 4.11
C ALA A 171 20.14 5.21 5.50
N PRO A 172 21.36 5.44 5.99
CA PRO A 172 21.60 5.95 7.33
C PRO A 172 21.09 7.38 7.56
N ASP A 173 20.93 8.16 6.51
CA ASP A 173 20.49 9.56 6.52
C ASP A 173 19.00 9.73 6.20
N GLN A 174 18.27 8.62 5.98
CA GLN A 174 16.85 8.65 5.67
C GLN A 174 15.99 8.15 6.83
N VAL A 175 14.73 8.60 6.84
CA VAL A 175 13.66 8.04 7.67
C VAL A 175 12.80 7.15 6.79
N ALA A 176 12.39 5.99 7.30
CA ALA A 176 11.43 5.14 6.59
C ALA A 176 10.11 5.06 7.37
N LEU A 177 9.00 5.11 6.63
CA LEU A 177 7.64 5.16 7.17
C LEU A 177 6.76 4.06 6.55
N ALA A 178 5.85 3.54 7.37
CA ALA A 178 4.75 2.67 6.97
C ALA A 178 3.51 2.95 7.82
N PRO A 179 2.31 2.46 7.46
CA PRO A 179 1.15 2.49 8.34
C PRO A 179 1.45 1.90 9.72
N GLY A 180 0.72 2.37 10.72
CA GLY A 180 0.91 1.94 12.10
C GLY A 180 1.82 2.84 12.91
N TYR A 181 2.11 2.39 14.12
CA TYR A 181 2.83 3.15 15.13
C TYR A 181 4.26 2.66 15.22
N LEU A 182 5.21 3.59 15.29
CA LEU A 182 6.62 3.26 15.47
C LEU A 182 6.83 2.56 16.82
N LEU A 183 7.29 1.32 16.76
CA LEU A 183 7.62 0.52 17.94
C LEU A 183 9.08 0.66 18.32
N LYS A 184 9.96 0.70 17.32
CA LYS A 184 11.40 0.68 17.52
C LYS A 184 12.13 1.25 16.31
N GLU A 185 13.20 2.01 16.58
CA GLU A 185 14.24 2.37 15.64
C GLU A 185 15.55 1.70 16.05
N THR A 186 16.27 1.14 15.07
CA THR A 186 17.58 0.51 15.30
C THR A 186 18.50 0.78 14.12
N THR A 187 19.81 0.65 14.37
CA THR A 187 20.82 0.64 13.31
C THR A 187 21.36 -0.78 13.16
N VAL A 188 21.31 -1.31 11.95
CA VAL A 188 21.80 -2.64 11.60
C VAL A 188 22.72 -2.51 10.39
N ASN A 189 23.97 -2.93 10.52
CA ASN A 189 24.98 -2.83 9.46
C ASN A 189 25.08 -1.43 8.82
N GLY A 190 25.03 -0.38 9.65
CA GLY A 190 25.10 1.00 9.20
C GLY A 190 23.83 1.57 8.60
N ARG A 191 22.73 0.80 8.54
CA ARG A 191 21.44 1.21 7.98
C ARG A 191 20.42 1.44 9.08
N ARG A 192 19.53 2.40 8.92
CA ARG A 192 18.44 2.67 9.86
C ARG A 192 17.26 1.76 9.57
N CYS A 193 16.75 1.12 10.61
CA CYS A 193 15.60 0.21 10.53
C CYS A 193 14.50 0.69 11.49
N PHE A 194 13.28 0.75 10.98
CA PHE A 194 12.10 1.23 11.67
C PHE A 194 11.04 0.12 11.69
N SER A 195 10.61 -0.27 12.88
CA SER A 195 9.58 -1.30 13.07
C SER A 195 8.24 -0.64 13.40
N TYR A 196 7.20 -0.98 12.66
CA TYR A 196 5.84 -0.49 12.82
C TYR A 196 4.86 -1.63 13.06
N ALA A 197 3.78 -1.34 13.80
CA ALA A 197 2.62 -2.21 13.90
C ALA A 197 1.34 -1.38 14.05
N MET A 198 0.25 -1.91 13.54
CA MET A 198 -1.08 -1.42 13.86
C MET A 198 -1.52 -2.01 15.21
N ASP A 199 -2.33 -1.27 15.96
CA ASP A 199 -2.92 -1.71 17.22
C ASP A 199 -4.31 -2.35 17.04
N ARG A 200 -4.80 -2.38 15.81
CA ARG A 200 -6.06 -2.99 15.37
C ARG A 200 -5.89 -3.57 13.98
N PRO A 201 -6.70 -4.54 13.59
CA PRO A 201 -6.72 -5.00 12.20
C PRO A 201 -6.97 -3.84 11.23
N MET A 202 -6.30 -3.88 10.09
CA MET A 202 -6.43 -2.91 9.00
C MET A 202 -6.64 -3.63 7.68
N LEU A 203 -7.07 -2.91 6.66
CA LEU A 203 -7.16 -3.46 5.31
C LEU A 203 -5.80 -3.94 4.81
N ASN A 204 -5.78 -4.99 3.97
CA ASN A 204 -4.58 -5.43 3.25
C ASN A 204 -4.19 -4.40 2.16
N PHE A 205 -4.01 -3.17 2.63
CA PHE A 205 -3.64 -2.01 1.81
C PHE A 205 -2.72 -1.11 2.62
N TYR A 206 -1.43 -1.13 2.29
CA TYR A 206 -0.38 -0.44 3.04
C TYR A 206 0.74 0.05 2.13
N ALA A 207 1.56 0.95 2.64
CA ALA A 207 2.60 1.64 1.88
C ALA A 207 3.95 1.62 2.60
N TYR A 208 4.99 1.88 1.83
CA TYR A 208 6.37 2.05 2.29
C TYR A 208 6.94 3.31 1.67
N LEU A 209 7.55 4.15 2.52
CA LEU A 209 8.15 5.40 2.11
C LEU A 209 9.52 5.56 2.76
N SER A 210 10.42 6.24 2.06
CA SER A 210 11.73 6.59 2.62
C SER A 210 12.30 7.83 1.97
N ALA A 211 12.74 8.80 2.76
CA ALA A 211 13.46 9.98 2.30
C ALA A 211 14.15 10.74 3.44
N ARG A 212 14.83 11.86 3.06
CA ARG A 212 15.40 12.88 3.94
C ARG A 212 14.36 13.98 4.12
N TRP A 213 13.41 13.80 5.01
CA TRP A 213 12.36 14.79 5.26
C TRP A 213 12.67 15.71 6.44
N GLU A 214 12.19 16.95 6.33
CA GLU A 214 11.79 17.73 7.51
C GLU A 214 10.40 17.32 7.97
N VAL A 215 10.09 17.60 9.24
CA VAL A 215 8.80 17.24 9.84
C VAL A 215 8.19 18.44 10.54
N ARG A 216 7.02 18.88 10.07
CA ARG A 216 6.18 19.83 10.79
C ARG A 216 5.18 19.08 11.64
N ARG A 217 5.13 19.41 12.93
CA ARG A 217 4.27 18.77 13.91
C ARG A 217 3.21 19.71 14.41
N ALA A 218 1.98 19.22 14.48
CA ALA A 218 0.83 19.88 15.07
C ALA A 218 -0.02 18.85 15.83
N LYS A 219 -1.17 19.28 16.33
CA LYS A 219 -2.13 18.39 17.02
C LYS A 219 -3.56 18.73 16.59
N TYR A 220 -4.38 17.72 16.56
CA TYR A 220 -5.82 17.84 16.61
C TYR A 220 -6.31 17.14 17.87
N LYS A 221 -6.82 17.88 18.86
CA LYS A 221 -7.07 17.34 20.21
C LYS A 221 -5.83 16.62 20.75
N ASN A 222 -5.92 15.32 21.02
CA ASN A 222 -4.81 14.49 21.50
C ASN A 222 -4.09 13.72 20.36
N ILE A 223 -4.50 13.93 19.09
CA ILE A 223 -3.98 13.22 17.94
C ILE A 223 -2.82 14.02 17.36
N PRO A 224 -1.60 13.49 17.31
CA PRO A 224 -0.49 14.08 16.59
C PRO A 224 -0.82 14.15 15.10
N VAL A 225 -0.52 15.29 14.48
CA VAL A 225 -0.57 15.53 13.06
C VAL A 225 0.85 15.85 12.60
N GLU A 226 1.39 15.05 11.73
CA GLU A 226 2.76 15.21 11.23
C GLU A 226 2.74 15.33 9.71
N VAL A 227 3.45 16.32 9.18
CA VAL A 227 3.69 16.47 7.74
C VAL A 227 5.18 16.33 7.50
N TYR A 228 5.55 15.31 6.73
CA TYR A 228 6.90 15.01 6.28
C TYR A 228 7.08 15.58 4.88
N PHE A 229 8.07 16.44 4.69
CA PHE A 229 8.23 17.20 3.44
C PHE A 229 9.69 17.46 3.10
N ASP A 230 9.98 17.67 1.83
CA ASP A 230 11.30 18.14 1.39
C ASP A 230 11.54 19.55 1.93
N PRO A 231 12.72 19.86 2.52
CA PRO A 231 13.01 21.18 3.07
C PRO A 231 12.73 22.36 2.12
N ALA A 232 12.81 22.14 0.81
CA ALA A 232 12.51 23.16 -0.18
C ALA A 232 11.00 23.37 -0.42
N HIS A 233 10.10 22.52 0.08
CA HIS A 233 8.67 22.50 -0.26
C HIS A 233 7.73 22.85 0.92
N GLY A 234 8.22 23.64 1.86
CA GLY A 234 7.49 24.01 3.08
C GLY A 234 6.28 24.93 2.92
N TYR A 235 5.98 25.45 1.69
CA TYR A 235 5.01 26.54 1.48
C TYR A 235 3.58 26.19 1.88
N ASN A 236 3.14 24.99 1.61
CA ASN A 236 1.76 24.57 1.79
C ASN A 236 1.53 23.68 3.03
N VAL A 237 2.59 23.43 3.82
CA VAL A 237 2.54 22.52 4.96
C VAL A 237 1.54 22.98 6.02
N ASP A 238 1.52 24.27 6.35
CA ASP A 238 0.58 24.82 7.34
C ASP A 238 -0.87 24.76 6.82
N ARG A 239 -1.07 24.89 5.50
CA ARG A 239 -2.37 24.74 4.88
C ARG A 239 -2.87 23.28 4.92
N MET A 240 -1.96 22.31 4.74
CA MET A 240 -2.29 20.89 4.92
C MET A 240 -2.68 20.57 6.36
N ILE A 241 -1.95 21.09 7.34
CA ILE A 241 -2.28 20.92 8.76
C ILE A 241 -3.66 21.50 9.08
N GLU A 242 -3.96 22.71 8.60
CA GLU A 242 -5.29 23.32 8.76
C GLU A 242 -6.38 22.45 8.12
N ALA A 243 -6.15 21.94 6.92
CA ALA A 243 -7.08 21.06 6.23
C ALA A 243 -7.34 19.77 7.03
N VAL A 244 -6.31 19.13 7.57
CA VAL A 244 -6.45 17.96 8.46
C VAL A 244 -7.31 18.29 9.67
N GLN A 245 -7.01 19.39 10.37
CA GLN A 245 -7.73 19.78 11.59
C GLN A 245 -9.21 20.08 11.33
N LYS A 246 -9.51 20.81 10.26
CA LYS A 246 -10.89 21.14 9.86
C LYS A 246 -11.66 19.89 9.40
N SER A 247 -11.00 19.02 8.63
CA SER A 247 -11.61 17.78 8.16
C SER A 247 -11.93 16.83 9.31
N LEU A 248 -11.00 16.62 10.23
CA LEU A 248 -11.24 15.81 11.43
C LEU A 248 -12.38 16.39 12.28
N THR A 249 -12.43 17.72 12.44
CA THR A 249 -13.51 18.37 13.16
C THR A 249 -14.88 18.09 12.50
N TYR A 250 -14.94 18.23 11.18
CA TYR A 250 -16.19 18.01 10.43
C TYR A 250 -16.61 16.54 10.46
N TYR A 251 -15.69 15.62 10.18
CA TYR A 251 -16.02 14.19 10.08
C TYR A 251 -16.36 13.59 11.44
N GLU A 252 -15.67 13.98 12.52
CA GLU A 252 -16.05 13.52 13.86
C GLU A 252 -17.40 14.05 14.32
N ALA A 253 -17.76 15.28 13.95
CA ALA A 253 -19.06 15.87 14.31
C ALA A 253 -20.23 15.24 13.55
N ASN A 254 -20.01 14.76 12.32
CA ASN A 254 -21.09 14.30 11.44
C ASN A 254 -21.16 12.77 11.28
N PHE A 255 -20.10 12.04 11.63
CA PHE A 255 -20.03 10.58 11.43
C PHE A 255 -19.59 9.86 12.71
N THR A 256 -18.30 9.51 12.84
CA THR A 256 -17.77 8.76 13.97
C THR A 256 -16.44 9.37 14.44
N PRO A 257 -15.99 9.10 15.67
CA PRO A 257 -14.65 9.48 16.10
C PRO A 257 -13.56 8.93 15.16
N TYR A 258 -12.47 9.70 15.02
CA TYR A 258 -11.29 9.24 14.27
C TYR A 258 -10.70 7.99 14.92
N GLN A 259 -10.50 6.95 14.13
CA GLN A 259 -10.14 5.63 14.66
C GLN A 259 -8.67 5.45 15.02
N HIS A 260 -7.78 6.35 14.58
CA HIS A 260 -6.35 6.22 14.78
C HIS A 260 -5.81 7.24 15.78
N ARG A 261 -4.60 6.97 16.31
CA ARG A 261 -3.93 7.83 17.30
C ARG A 261 -2.91 8.79 16.71
N GLN A 262 -2.84 8.89 15.37
CA GLN A 262 -1.99 9.83 14.63
C GLN A 262 -2.51 10.05 13.21
N VAL A 263 -2.07 11.13 12.58
CA VAL A 263 -2.23 11.41 11.14
C VAL A 263 -0.89 11.82 10.59
N ARG A 264 -0.46 11.22 9.49
CA ARG A 264 0.78 11.58 8.80
C ARG A 264 0.50 11.84 7.33
N ILE A 265 0.93 13.01 6.84
CA ILE A 265 1.04 13.32 5.42
C ILE A 265 2.52 13.24 5.05
N ILE A 266 2.85 12.56 3.97
CA ILE A 266 4.23 12.28 3.61
C ILE A 266 4.45 12.59 2.14
N GLU A 267 5.31 13.56 1.86
CA GLU A 267 5.69 13.93 0.51
C GLU A 267 6.47 12.82 -0.19
N PHE A 268 6.17 12.61 -1.47
CA PHE A 268 7.00 11.87 -2.40
C PHE A 268 7.16 12.64 -3.72
N PRO A 269 8.26 12.44 -4.48
CA PRO A 269 8.56 13.18 -5.68
C PRO A 269 7.55 13.03 -6.81
N GLY A 270 7.56 13.96 -7.75
CA GLY A 270 6.60 14.08 -8.85
C GLY A 270 6.69 13.01 -9.96
N TYR A 271 7.36 11.88 -9.72
CA TYR A 271 7.31 10.73 -10.65
C TYR A 271 5.91 10.12 -10.76
N ALA A 272 5.02 10.42 -9.81
CA ALA A 272 3.60 10.16 -9.88
C ALA A 272 2.82 11.37 -9.36
N ARG A 273 1.57 11.56 -9.82
CA ARG A 273 0.76 12.74 -9.52
C ARG A 273 -0.56 12.35 -8.87
N PHE A 274 -0.50 11.88 -7.63
CA PHE A 274 -1.66 11.52 -6.84
C PHE A 274 -1.36 11.65 -5.34
N ALA A 275 -2.39 11.58 -4.52
CA ALA A 275 -2.29 11.24 -3.12
C ALA A 275 -3.01 9.91 -2.88
N GLN A 276 -2.72 9.23 -1.79
CA GLN A 276 -3.35 7.96 -1.45
C GLN A 276 -3.42 7.79 0.06
N SER A 277 -4.58 7.43 0.56
CA SER A 277 -4.81 7.24 1.97
C SER A 277 -4.65 5.79 2.39
N PHE A 278 -3.71 5.55 3.30
CA PHE A 278 -3.56 4.30 4.04
C PHE A 278 -3.90 4.55 5.51
N ALA A 279 -4.10 3.51 6.30
CA ALA A 279 -4.38 3.67 7.72
C ALA A 279 -3.37 4.62 8.37
N ASN A 280 -3.84 5.77 8.87
CA ASN A 280 -3.07 6.86 9.51
C ASN A 280 -1.85 7.41 8.73
N THR A 281 -1.71 7.09 7.45
CA THR A 281 -0.52 7.40 6.65
C THR A 281 -0.94 7.78 5.22
N ILE A 282 -0.63 9.00 4.79
CA ILE A 282 -1.09 9.60 3.54
C ILE A 282 0.11 10.03 2.70
N PRO A 283 0.63 9.17 1.82
CA PRO A 283 1.55 9.60 0.77
C PRO A 283 0.90 10.65 -0.14
N TYR A 284 1.63 11.69 -0.46
CA TYR A 284 1.14 12.84 -1.20
C TYR A 284 2.22 13.35 -2.15
N SER A 285 1.92 13.38 -3.44
CA SER A 285 2.90 13.84 -4.44
C SER A 285 3.22 15.33 -4.28
N GLU A 286 4.50 15.68 -4.37
CA GLU A 286 4.94 17.07 -4.42
C GLU A 286 4.17 17.87 -5.48
N ALA A 287 3.93 17.22 -6.64
CA ALA A 287 3.38 17.86 -7.84
C ALA A 287 1.92 18.34 -7.70
N ILE A 288 1.16 17.80 -6.74
CA ILE A 288 -0.26 18.17 -6.55
C ILE A 288 -0.53 18.90 -5.24
N GLY A 289 0.41 18.93 -4.32
CA GLY A 289 0.20 19.53 -3.01
C GLY A 289 1.31 20.48 -2.59
N PHE A 290 2.48 19.95 -2.37
CA PHE A 290 3.56 20.70 -1.71
C PHE A 290 4.05 21.90 -2.52
N ILE A 291 4.13 21.80 -3.87
CA ILE A 291 4.55 22.88 -4.76
C ILE A 291 3.39 23.57 -5.49
N ALA A 292 2.13 23.31 -5.08
CA ALA A 292 0.97 23.96 -5.68
C ALA A 292 0.96 25.46 -5.39
N ASP A 293 0.64 26.28 -6.41
CA ASP A 293 0.52 27.72 -6.29
C ASP A 293 -0.90 28.12 -5.83
N LEU A 294 -1.01 28.59 -4.59
CA LEU A 294 -2.26 29.02 -3.95
C LEU A 294 -2.43 30.55 -3.91
N ARG A 295 -1.64 31.32 -4.65
CA ARG A 295 -1.68 32.79 -4.60
C ARG A 295 -2.90 33.39 -5.28
N ASP A 296 -3.52 32.65 -6.18
CA ASP A 296 -4.73 33.11 -6.87
C ASP A 296 -5.98 32.73 -6.06
N PRO A 297 -6.68 33.68 -5.40
CA PRO A 297 -7.81 33.38 -4.55
C PRO A 297 -9.07 32.93 -5.31
N ASP A 298 -9.11 33.15 -6.63
CA ASP A 298 -10.25 32.74 -7.46
C ASP A 298 -10.14 31.25 -7.90
N LYS A 299 -8.99 30.63 -7.68
CA LYS A 299 -8.78 29.21 -7.94
C LYS A 299 -9.16 28.33 -6.75
N VAL A 300 -9.59 27.11 -7.06
CA VAL A 300 -9.84 26.10 -6.04
C VAL A 300 -8.55 25.87 -5.24
N ASP A 301 -8.67 25.94 -3.92
CA ASP A 301 -7.60 25.54 -3.02
C ASP A 301 -7.41 24.01 -3.08
N TYR A 302 -6.63 23.60 -4.04
CA TYR A 302 -6.43 22.19 -4.34
C TYR A 302 -5.68 21.45 -3.23
N VAL A 303 -4.82 22.14 -2.49
CA VAL A 303 -4.11 21.59 -1.33
C VAL A 303 -5.09 21.22 -0.22
N PHE A 304 -6.01 22.13 0.10
CA PHE A 304 -7.05 21.86 1.09
C PHE A 304 -7.99 20.77 0.61
N TYR A 305 -8.44 20.84 -0.65
CA TYR A 305 -9.38 19.89 -1.23
C TYR A 305 -8.84 18.45 -1.19
N VAL A 306 -7.65 18.23 -1.72
CA VAL A 306 -7.06 16.88 -1.75
C VAL A 306 -6.74 16.39 -0.34
N THR A 307 -6.21 17.25 0.54
CA THR A 307 -5.96 16.85 1.93
C THR A 307 -7.25 16.42 2.62
N ALA A 308 -8.34 17.16 2.48
CA ALA A 308 -9.63 16.81 3.04
C ALA A 308 -10.18 15.50 2.46
N HIS A 309 -10.00 15.28 1.16
CA HIS A 309 -10.36 14.05 0.47
C HIS A 309 -9.61 12.83 1.04
N GLU A 310 -8.30 12.94 1.20
CA GLU A 310 -7.49 11.84 1.77
C GLU A 310 -7.81 11.57 3.26
N ILE A 311 -8.17 12.61 4.01
CA ILE A 311 -8.67 12.42 5.39
C ILE A 311 -10.03 11.74 5.38
N ALA A 312 -10.91 12.02 4.41
CA ALA A 312 -12.19 11.34 4.28
C ALA A 312 -12.02 9.82 4.13
N HIS A 313 -11.00 9.39 3.41
CA HIS A 313 -10.70 7.97 3.26
C HIS A 313 -10.37 7.25 4.56
N GLN A 314 -10.03 7.95 5.64
CA GLN A 314 -9.88 7.33 6.96
C GLN A 314 -11.21 6.82 7.53
N TRP A 315 -12.36 7.25 6.96
CA TRP A 315 -13.68 6.70 7.19
C TRP A 315 -14.13 5.84 6.02
N TRP A 316 -14.21 6.40 4.82
CA TRP A 316 -14.61 5.69 3.61
C TRP A 316 -13.41 4.99 2.98
N ALA A 317 -13.35 3.73 3.09
CA ALA A 317 -12.38 2.71 2.78
C ALA A 317 -11.70 2.08 4.01
N HIS A 318 -11.50 2.82 5.12
CA HIS A 318 -10.83 2.29 6.32
C HIS A 318 -11.76 2.01 7.51
N GLN A 319 -13.02 2.41 7.45
CA GLN A 319 -14.08 2.05 8.41
C GLN A 319 -15.31 1.49 7.70
N VAL A 320 -15.71 2.11 6.59
CA VAL A 320 -16.86 1.71 5.77
C VAL A 320 -16.35 1.41 4.37
N ILE A 321 -16.72 0.25 3.87
CA ILE A 321 -16.31 -0.26 2.55
C ILE A 321 -17.50 -0.12 1.59
#